data_878e9c58050048ae6016e5063ad1d0a7
#
_entry.id   878e9c58050048ae6016e5063ad1d0a7
#
_cell.length_a   1.000
_cell.length_b   1.000
_cell.length_c   1.000
_cell.angle_alpha   90.00
_cell.angle_beta   90.00
_cell.angle_gamma   90.00
#
_symmetry.space_group_name_H-M   'P 1'
#
loop_
_entity.id
_entity.type
_entity.pdbx_description
1 polymer ?
#
loop_
_entity_poly.entity_id
_entity_poly.type
_entity_poly.pdbx_seq_one_letter_code
_entity_poly.pdbx_strand_id
1 'polypeptide(L)'
;FFQAEDGIRDDLVTGVQTCALPISAWRGDIDGAADLVEEVARIHGFDALPMMHLDRDQVVAQPAVNAAQARPLRLRRALAGRGLTEAVTFSFLAEAEAVLFGGGDACLKLVNPISADLSVMRPSALPNLLAAVARNQDRGEADVALFEIGPVFLGDEPDQQRTALAAVRHGATGPREWHNLRRMVDLYDAKADAMAALAVLGVRQASLQIDTETASYFHPGRSGRLCQGRKVLAQFGELHPTVAKHFGLRGPLVGFELFLEDVPLAKSRGPARSYLQISPFQPVSRDFAFVLADEVTAGDLLRCVKSAAGPLLTDIQLFDVYQGASIGDGKKSLAVTITLTPQKATLSETEIDAVSTAVNEAAAKNCGAVLRA
;
A
#
# COMPACT_ATOMS: atom_id res chain seq x y z
N PHE A 1 37.51 -0.72 -34.39
CA PHE A 1 38.45 0.08 -34.83
C PHE A 1 39.00 -0.50 -36.11
N PHE A 2 39.49 -1.72 -36.13
CA PHE A 2 39.84 -2.40 -37.38
C PHE A 2 39.50 -3.85 -37.25
N GLN A 3 38.87 -4.39 -38.23
CA GLN A 3 38.81 -5.85 -38.38
C GLN A 3 40.12 -6.33 -38.91
N ALA A 4 40.63 -7.44 -38.44
CA ALA A 4 41.90 -7.98 -38.81
C ALA A 4 42.04 -8.27 -40.32
N GLU A 5 40.92 -8.49 -40.99
CA GLU A 5 40.86 -8.80 -42.42
C GLU A 5 40.85 -7.56 -43.30
N ASP A 6 40.39 -6.43 -42.82
CA ASP A 6 40.21 -5.22 -43.62
C ASP A 6 41.29 -4.17 -43.45
N GLY A 7 42.14 -4.32 -42.48
CA GLY A 7 43.16 -3.33 -42.18
C GLY A 7 42.56 -1.98 -41.75
N ILE A 8 43.41 -1.04 -41.58
CA ILE A 8 43.02 0.35 -41.28
C ILE A 8 42.39 0.95 -42.50
N ARG A 9 41.14 1.29 -42.37
CA ARG A 9 40.39 1.85 -43.48
C ARG A 9 40.04 3.20 -43.17
N ASP A 10 40.55 3.98 -42.81
CA ASP A 10 39.84 5.19 -42.62
C ASP A 10 40.69 6.43 -42.54
N ASP A 11 40.18 7.51 -43.07
CA ASP A 11 40.70 8.84 -42.95
C ASP A 11 40.83 9.31 -41.51
N LEU A 12 40.07 8.72 -40.62
CA LEU A 12 40.15 8.95 -39.19
C LEU A 12 41.46 8.51 -38.54
N VAL A 13 42.22 7.66 -39.22
CA VAL A 13 43.46 7.09 -38.72
C VAL A 13 44.70 7.71 -39.34
N THR A 14 44.54 8.56 -40.35
CA THR A 14 45.67 9.15 -41.08
C THR A 14 46.66 9.91 -40.19
N GLY A 15 46.21 10.46 -39.07
CA GLY A 15 47.09 11.12 -38.12
C GLY A 15 47.74 10.19 -37.06
N VAL A 16 47.32 8.93 -37.00
CA VAL A 16 47.65 7.98 -35.90
C VAL A 16 48.13 6.65 -36.42
N GLN A 17 48.51 6.58 -37.70
CA GLN A 17 48.90 5.32 -38.38
C GLN A 17 49.95 4.49 -37.66
N THR A 18 50.89 5.13 -36.99
CA THR A 18 51.96 4.43 -36.27
C THR A 18 51.53 3.84 -34.93
N CYS A 19 50.38 4.24 -34.46
CA CYS A 19 49.84 3.82 -33.15
C CYS A 19 48.61 2.93 -33.27
N ALA A 20 48.11 2.71 -34.48
CA ALA A 20 46.92 1.90 -34.69
C ALA A 20 47.29 0.40 -34.64
N LEU A 21 46.68 -0.32 -33.75
CA LEU A 21 46.81 -1.76 -33.59
C LEU A 21 45.51 -2.45 -33.98
N PRO A 22 45.63 -3.60 -34.67
CA PRO A 22 44.43 -4.37 -35.01
C PRO A 22 43.75 -4.87 -33.73
N ILE A 23 42.43 -4.72 -33.66
CA ILE A 23 41.64 -5.25 -32.57
C ILE A 23 41.37 -6.71 -32.85
N SER A 24 41.58 -7.58 -31.88
CA SER A 24 41.31 -9.00 -32.02
C SER A 24 39.81 -9.27 -32.22
N ALA A 25 39.50 -10.21 -33.14
CA ALA A 25 38.11 -10.55 -33.48
C ALA A 25 37.22 -11.01 -32.29
N TRP A 26 37.86 -11.38 -31.19
CA TRP A 26 37.15 -11.72 -29.94
C TRP A 26 36.65 -10.49 -29.14
N ARG A 27 37.09 -9.27 -29.50
CA ARG A 27 36.63 -8.01 -28.92
C ARG A 27 35.56 -7.37 -29.79
N GLY A 28 34.44 -8.05 -29.92
CA GLY A 28 33.28 -7.57 -30.67
C GLY A 28 32.57 -6.36 -30.02
N ASP A 29 33.05 -5.95 -28.85
CA ASP A 29 32.58 -4.78 -28.11
C ASP A 29 33.28 -3.47 -28.52
N ILE A 30 34.33 -3.53 -29.34
CA ILE A 30 35.08 -2.34 -29.81
C ILE A 30 34.74 -2.08 -31.25
N ASP A 31 33.90 -1.10 -31.53
CA ASP A 31 33.41 -0.74 -32.83
C ASP A 31 33.80 0.68 -33.27
N GLY A 32 34.10 1.56 -32.30
CA GLY A 32 34.37 2.96 -32.60
C GLY A 32 35.41 3.65 -31.70
N ALA A 33 35.62 4.92 -31.96
CA ALA A 33 36.55 5.75 -31.21
C ALA A 33 36.18 5.90 -29.75
N ALA A 34 34.90 5.89 -29.43
CA ALA A 34 34.40 6.00 -28.05
C ALA A 34 34.84 4.77 -27.21
N ASP A 35 34.78 3.59 -27.77
CA ASP A 35 35.16 2.34 -27.10
C ASP A 35 36.66 2.34 -26.76
N LEU A 36 37.47 2.89 -27.66
CA LEU A 36 38.91 3.05 -27.41
C LEU A 36 39.20 4.06 -26.31
N VAL A 37 38.44 5.18 -26.28
CA VAL A 37 38.55 6.14 -25.20
C VAL A 37 38.20 5.49 -23.86
N GLU A 38 37.19 4.63 -23.85
CA GLU A 38 36.82 3.87 -22.66
C GLU A 38 37.95 2.92 -22.22
N GLU A 39 38.55 2.18 -23.14
CA GLU A 39 39.66 1.28 -22.82
C GLU A 39 40.89 2.03 -22.29
N VAL A 40 41.22 3.18 -22.87
CA VAL A 40 42.32 4.03 -22.39
C VAL A 40 41.97 4.57 -20.99
N ALA A 41 40.77 5.06 -20.79
CA ALA A 41 40.32 5.57 -19.51
C ALA A 41 40.33 4.51 -18.42
N ARG A 42 39.91 3.28 -18.75
CA ARG A 42 39.93 2.13 -17.86
C ARG A 42 41.34 1.77 -17.39
N ILE A 43 42.31 1.77 -18.30
CA ILE A 43 43.73 1.47 -17.97
C ILE A 43 44.38 2.64 -17.25
N HIS A 44 44.09 3.88 -17.66
CA HIS A 44 44.64 5.08 -17.02
C HIS A 44 44.06 5.32 -15.61
N GLY A 45 42.84 4.85 -15.38
CA GLY A 45 42.08 5.04 -14.15
C GLY A 45 41.03 6.13 -14.30
N PHE A 46 39.78 5.78 -14.02
CA PHE A 46 38.65 6.70 -14.09
C PHE A 46 38.78 7.85 -13.07
N ASP A 47 39.48 7.63 -11.95
CA ASP A 47 39.76 8.65 -10.94
C ASP A 47 40.63 9.81 -11.44
N ALA A 48 41.38 9.58 -12.54
CA ALA A 48 42.20 10.61 -13.17
C ALA A 48 41.40 11.52 -14.13
N LEU A 49 40.15 11.17 -14.43
CA LEU A 49 39.30 11.97 -15.30
C LEU A 49 38.77 13.19 -14.54
N PRO A 50 38.85 14.41 -15.14
CA PRO A 50 38.32 15.59 -14.51
C PRO A 50 36.80 15.51 -14.40
N MET A 51 36.26 15.86 -13.23
CA MET A 51 34.82 16.00 -13.06
C MET A 51 34.31 17.20 -13.88
N MET A 52 33.43 16.95 -14.79
CA MET A 52 32.76 17.99 -15.58
C MET A 52 31.35 18.20 -15.04
N HIS A 53 31.00 19.45 -14.76
CA HIS A 53 29.65 19.83 -14.44
C HIS A 53 28.85 19.99 -15.75
N LEU A 54 27.64 19.41 -15.78
CA LEU A 54 26.71 19.69 -16.86
C LEU A 54 26.25 21.15 -16.74
N ASP A 55 26.37 21.88 -17.85
CA ASP A 55 25.92 23.27 -17.96
C ASP A 55 24.39 23.28 -17.83
N ARG A 56 23.88 23.95 -16.77
CA ARG A 56 22.45 24.01 -16.45
C ARG A 56 21.85 25.40 -16.60
N ASP A 57 22.60 26.35 -17.09
CA ASP A 57 22.20 27.76 -17.11
C ASP A 57 20.93 28.03 -17.94
N GLN A 58 20.55 27.13 -18.81
CA GLN A 58 19.38 27.29 -19.68
C GLN A 58 18.30 26.19 -19.45
N VAL A 59 18.46 25.34 -18.45
CA VAL A 59 17.55 24.22 -18.22
C VAL A 59 16.66 24.48 -17.01
N VAL A 60 15.36 24.55 -17.23
CA VAL A 60 14.39 24.50 -16.14
C VAL A 60 14.49 23.13 -15.46
N ALA A 61 14.87 23.13 -14.18
CA ALA A 61 15.01 21.89 -13.40
C ALA A 61 13.69 21.13 -13.37
N GLN A 62 13.68 19.95 -13.95
CA GLN A 62 12.55 19.01 -13.88
C GLN A 62 12.81 17.98 -12.78
N PRO A 63 11.76 17.48 -12.09
CA PRO A 63 11.92 16.36 -11.17
C PRO A 63 12.53 15.13 -11.88
N ALA A 64 13.52 14.50 -11.26
CA ALA A 64 14.17 13.30 -11.81
C ALA A 64 13.21 12.11 -11.95
N VAL A 65 12.13 12.08 -11.16
CA VAL A 65 11.09 11.05 -11.21
C VAL A 65 9.72 11.69 -11.45
N ASN A 66 8.93 11.09 -12.30
CA ASN A 66 7.56 11.52 -12.50
C ASN A 66 6.64 11.10 -11.35
N ALA A 67 5.39 11.57 -11.37
CA ALA A 67 4.42 11.29 -10.31
C ALA A 67 4.13 9.78 -10.13
N ALA A 68 4.11 9.01 -11.21
CA ALA A 68 3.90 7.56 -11.15
C ALA A 68 5.09 6.84 -10.51
N GLN A 69 6.31 7.18 -10.92
CA GLN A 69 7.54 6.63 -10.35
C GLN A 69 7.75 7.00 -8.88
N ALA A 70 7.29 8.17 -8.46
CA ALA A 70 7.39 8.60 -7.06
C ALA A 70 6.48 7.80 -6.12
N ARG A 71 5.40 7.18 -6.61
CA ARG A 71 4.42 6.44 -5.78
C ARG A 71 5.03 5.22 -5.08
N PRO A 72 5.69 4.28 -5.78
CA PRO A 72 6.36 3.16 -5.14
C PRO A 72 7.40 3.60 -4.10
N LEU A 73 8.19 4.64 -4.40
CA LEU A 73 9.20 5.15 -3.48
C LEU A 73 8.61 5.71 -2.17
N ARG A 74 7.48 6.39 -2.26
CA ARG A 74 6.75 6.89 -1.08
C ARG A 74 6.16 5.76 -0.26
N LEU A 75 5.58 4.75 -0.91
CA LEU A 75 4.99 3.58 -0.26
C LEU A 75 6.05 2.78 0.49
N ARG A 76 7.22 2.52 -0.11
CA ARG A 76 8.34 1.84 0.55
C ARG A 76 8.72 2.49 1.87
N ARG A 77 8.94 3.81 1.84
CA ARG A 77 9.27 4.59 3.04
C ARG A 77 8.17 4.56 4.10
N ALA A 78 6.92 4.66 3.66
CA ALA A 78 5.78 4.67 4.58
C ALA A 78 5.60 3.32 5.28
N LEU A 79 5.69 2.21 4.55
CA LEU A 79 5.53 0.87 5.11
C LEU A 79 6.72 0.47 5.97
N ALA A 80 7.95 0.80 5.56
CA ALA A 80 9.13 0.63 6.39
C ALA A 80 9.01 1.41 7.71
N GLY A 81 8.53 2.66 7.67
CA GLY A 81 8.25 3.47 8.86
C GLY A 81 7.13 2.91 9.75
N ARG A 82 6.32 1.99 9.24
CA ARG A 82 5.30 1.25 10.00
C ARG A 82 5.80 -0.12 10.52
N GLY A 83 7.10 -0.40 10.38
CA GLY A 83 7.73 -1.61 10.88
C GLY A 83 7.57 -2.84 9.97
N LEU A 84 7.27 -2.64 8.68
CA LEU A 84 7.31 -3.75 7.72
C LEU A 84 8.66 -3.78 6.99
N THR A 85 9.14 -4.98 6.70
CA THR A 85 10.35 -5.20 5.91
C THR A 85 10.00 -5.46 4.45
N GLU A 86 10.68 -4.79 3.52
CA GLU A 86 10.48 -5.04 2.10
C GLU A 86 11.08 -6.39 1.71
N ALA A 87 10.30 -7.19 1.01
CA ALA A 87 10.74 -8.40 0.35
C ALA A 87 10.71 -8.19 -1.17
N VAL A 88 11.62 -8.85 -1.87
CA VAL A 88 11.62 -8.94 -3.33
C VAL A 88 11.60 -10.42 -3.68
N THR A 89 10.51 -10.85 -4.30
CA THR A 89 10.30 -12.26 -4.62
C THR A 89 10.20 -12.47 -6.12
N PHE A 90 10.21 -13.73 -6.57
CA PHE A 90 10.03 -14.03 -7.98
C PHE A 90 8.61 -13.69 -8.44
N SER A 91 8.47 -13.30 -9.70
CA SER A 91 7.17 -13.10 -10.34
C SER A 91 6.47 -14.42 -10.73
N PHE A 92 7.02 -15.54 -10.32
CA PHE A 92 6.57 -16.90 -10.60
C PHE A 92 6.22 -17.61 -9.31
N LEU A 93 5.33 -18.58 -9.41
CA LEU A 93 4.94 -19.45 -8.29
C LEU A 93 4.36 -20.77 -8.80
N ALA A 94 4.02 -21.69 -7.87
CA ALA A 94 3.38 -22.93 -8.21
C ALA A 94 1.92 -22.72 -8.65
N GLU A 95 1.44 -23.53 -9.59
CA GLU A 95 0.07 -23.45 -10.11
C GLU A 95 -0.98 -23.53 -8.99
N ALA A 96 -0.80 -24.43 -8.01
CA ALA A 96 -1.71 -24.57 -6.89
C ALA A 96 -1.83 -23.29 -6.05
N GLU A 97 -0.74 -22.56 -5.88
CA GLU A 97 -0.73 -21.26 -5.20
C GLU A 97 -1.41 -20.18 -6.04
N ALA A 98 -1.17 -20.17 -7.37
CA ALA A 98 -1.85 -19.23 -8.27
C ALA A 98 -3.37 -19.38 -8.21
N VAL A 99 -3.88 -20.61 -8.26
CA VAL A 99 -5.32 -20.92 -8.20
C VAL A 99 -5.95 -20.44 -6.89
N LEU A 100 -5.26 -20.58 -5.75
CA LEU A 100 -5.75 -20.08 -4.47
C LEU A 100 -5.95 -18.55 -4.44
N PHE A 101 -5.21 -17.83 -5.27
CA PHE A 101 -5.25 -16.36 -5.34
C PHE A 101 -5.91 -15.82 -6.61
N GLY A 102 -6.78 -16.62 -7.23
CA GLY A 102 -7.61 -16.19 -8.35
C GLY A 102 -6.90 -16.26 -9.71
N GLY A 103 -5.73 -16.88 -9.79
CA GLY A 103 -5.04 -17.19 -11.04
C GLY A 103 -5.28 -18.64 -11.49
N GLY A 104 -4.41 -19.10 -12.36
CA GLY A 104 -4.45 -20.48 -12.90
C GLY A 104 -4.85 -20.53 -14.36
N ASP A 105 -5.01 -19.38 -15.02
CA ASP A 105 -5.26 -19.30 -16.44
C ASP A 105 -4.10 -19.90 -17.25
N ALA A 106 -4.45 -20.66 -18.31
CA ALA A 106 -3.48 -21.37 -19.11
C ALA A 106 -2.47 -20.44 -19.82
N CYS A 107 -2.89 -19.21 -20.15
CA CYS A 107 -2.02 -18.19 -20.76
C CYS A 107 -0.89 -17.70 -19.84
N LEU A 108 -1.05 -17.85 -18.53
CA LEU A 108 -0.04 -17.45 -17.54
C LEU A 108 0.93 -18.59 -17.18
N LYS A 109 0.78 -19.77 -17.77
CA LYS A 109 1.72 -20.89 -17.59
C LYS A 109 2.95 -20.69 -18.46
N LEU A 110 4.12 -20.86 -17.86
CA LEU A 110 5.39 -20.80 -18.57
C LEU A 110 5.60 -22.06 -19.39
N VAL A 111 6.05 -21.90 -20.63
CA VAL A 111 6.33 -23.02 -21.55
C VAL A 111 7.54 -23.84 -21.06
N ASN A 112 8.53 -23.16 -20.47
CA ASN A 112 9.79 -23.76 -20.01
C ASN A 112 10.16 -23.25 -18.60
N PRO A 113 9.40 -23.62 -17.56
CA PRO A 113 9.67 -23.13 -16.21
C PRO A 113 11.02 -23.68 -15.69
N ILE A 114 11.69 -22.89 -14.84
CA ILE A 114 12.94 -23.29 -14.17
C ILE A 114 12.70 -24.49 -13.25
N SER A 115 11.54 -24.54 -12.60
CA SER A 115 11.08 -25.66 -11.76
C SER A 115 9.57 -25.74 -11.75
N ALA A 116 9.02 -26.87 -11.29
CA ALA A 116 7.57 -27.04 -11.14
C ALA A 116 6.95 -26.03 -10.16
N ASP A 117 7.72 -25.59 -9.16
CA ASP A 117 7.28 -24.63 -8.17
C ASP A 117 7.29 -23.18 -8.67
N LEU A 118 7.78 -22.94 -9.89
CA LEU A 118 7.90 -21.63 -10.54
C LEU A 118 7.29 -21.68 -11.95
N SER A 119 6.14 -22.30 -12.09
CA SER A 119 5.57 -22.66 -13.40
C SER A 119 4.50 -21.70 -13.93
N VAL A 120 4.04 -20.76 -13.09
CA VAL A 120 2.94 -19.84 -13.46
C VAL A 120 3.30 -18.42 -13.04
N MET A 121 2.89 -17.43 -13.85
CA MET A 121 3.00 -16.03 -13.50
C MET A 121 2.05 -15.71 -12.34
N ARG A 122 2.52 -14.94 -11.35
CA ARG A 122 1.75 -14.66 -10.12
C ARG A 122 0.57 -13.72 -10.37
N PRO A 123 -0.66 -14.07 -9.92
CA PRO A 123 -1.83 -13.18 -9.98
C PRO A 123 -1.85 -12.16 -8.84
N SER A 124 -1.12 -12.43 -7.76
CA SER A 124 -0.99 -11.63 -6.54
C SER A 124 0.42 -11.78 -5.99
N ALA A 125 0.92 -10.79 -5.24
CA ALA A 125 2.19 -10.90 -4.52
C ALA A 125 2.04 -11.53 -3.12
N LEU A 126 0.81 -11.72 -2.63
CA LEU A 126 0.53 -12.33 -1.32
C LEU A 126 1.09 -13.76 -1.19
N PRO A 127 0.92 -14.69 -2.16
CA PRO A 127 1.44 -16.06 -2.03
C PRO A 127 2.94 -16.10 -1.77
N ASN A 128 3.71 -15.32 -2.51
CA ASN A 128 5.17 -15.26 -2.34
C ASN A 128 5.57 -14.72 -0.96
N LEU A 129 4.83 -13.71 -0.46
CA LEU A 129 5.03 -13.21 0.91
C LEU A 129 4.66 -14.25 1.96
N LEU A 130 3.59 -15.04 1.76
CA LEU A 130 3.20 -16.11 2.67
C LEU A 130 4.25 -17.23 2.70
N ALA A 131 4.79 -17.61 1.55
CA ALA A 131 5.92 -18.54 1.48
C ALA A 131 7.17 -18.00 2.23
N ALA A 132 7.41 -16.68 2.17
CA ALA A 132 8.47 -16.06 2.94
C ALA A 132 8.19 -16.08 4.45
N VAL A 133 6.94 -15.82 4.88
CA VAL A 133 6.52 -15.94 6.29
C VAL A 133 6.73 -17.37 6.78
N ALA A 134 6.32 -18.38 6.00
CA ALA A 134 6.50 -19.79 6.37
C ALA A 134 7.99 -20.14 6.59
N ARG A 135 8.86 -19.72 5.67
CA ARG A 135 10.30 -19.93 5.84
C ARG A 135 10.88 -19.25 7.09
N ASN A 136 10.37 -18.08 7.48
CA ASN A 136 10.78 -17.40 8.70
C ASN A 136 10.24 -18.13 9.93
N GLN A 137 8.98 -18.54 9.93
CA GLN A 137 8.39 -19.34 11.01
C GLN A 137 9.18 -20.65 11.25
N ASP A 138 9.60 -21.35 10.19
CA ASP A 138 10.40 -22.57 10.28
C ASP A 138 11.78 -22.33 10.88
N ARG A 139 12.28 -21.08 10.81
CA ARG A 139 13.55 -20.65 11.44
C ARG A 139 13.38 -20.10 12.85
N GLY A 140 12.16 -20.15 13.39
CA GLY A 140 11.84 -19.68 14.74
C GLY A 140 11.38 -18.23 14.82
N GLU A 141 11.31 -17.49 13.70
CA GLU A 141 10.82 -16.12 13.66
C GLU A 141 9.29 -16.14 13.52
N ALA A 142 8.58 -16.05 14.64
CA ALA A 142 7.13 -16.12 14.68
C ALA A 142 6.44 -14.78 14.36
N ASP A 143 7.10 -13.66 14.63
CA ASP A 143 6.54 -12.31 14.49
C ASP A 143 7.11 -11.68 13.21
N VAL A 144 6.38 -11.74 12.11
CA VAL A 144 6.85 -11.34 10.78
C VAL A 144 5.94 -10.29 10.17
N ALA A 145 6.52 -9.19 9.66
CA ALA A 145 5.80 -8.16 8.93
C ALA A 145 6.55 -7.86 7.63
N LEU A 146 5.98 -8.24 6.50
CA LEU A 146 6.60 -8.11 5.17
C LEU A 146 5.71 -7.34 4.23
N PHE A 147 6.31 -6.65 3.26
CA PHE A 147 5.62 -6.09 2.12
C PHE A 147 6.44 -6.23 0.84
N GLU A 148 5.76 -6.17 -0.29
CA GLU A 148 6.39 -6.15 -1.61
C GLU A 148 5.64 -5.20 -2.53
N ILE A 149 6.39 -4.47 -3.35
CA ILE A 149 5.84 -3.69 -4.47
C ILE A 149 6.43 -4.25 -5.75
N GLY A 150 5.62 -4.93 -6.54
CA GLY A 150 6.10 -5.60 -7.73
C GLY A 150 4.98 -5.91 -8.73
N PRO A 151 5.35 -6.45 -9.91
CA PRO A 151 4.39 -6.80 -10.94
C PRO A 151 3.56 -8.02 -10.55
N VAL A 152 2.30 -8.01 -10.97
CA VAL A 152 1.39 -9.15 -11.00
C VAL A 152 0.73 -9.23 -12.36
N PHE A 153 0.23 -10.39 -12.73
CA PHE A 153 -0.21 -10.69 -14.08
C PHE A 153 -1.65 -11.21 -14.06
N LEU A 154 -2.52 -10.49 -14.76
CA LEU A 154 -3.94 -10.85 -14.91
C LEU A 154 -4.23 -11.51 -16.27
N GLY A 155 -3.23 -11.54 -17.16
CA GLY A 155 -3.24 -12.12 -18.49
C GLY A 155 -1.85 -12.02 -19.12
N ASP A 156 -1.74 -12.41 -20.38
CA ASP A 156 -0.50 -12.48 -21.16
C ASP A 156 -0.21 -11.21 -21.97
N GLU A 157 -1.13 -10.27 -22.02
CA GLU A 157 -0.94 -8.99 -22.70
C GLU A 157 -0.26 -7.95 -21.79
N PRO A 158 0.54 -7.03 -22.37
CA PRO A 158 1.29 -6.04 -21.60
C PRO A 158 0.44 -5.12 -20.71
N ASP A 159 -0.79 -4.80 -21.11
CA ASP A 159 -1.73 -3.97 -20.35
C ASP A 159 -2.43 -4.73 -19.20
N GLN A 160 -2.30 -6.05 -19.17
CA GLN A 160 -2.78 -6.94 -18.12
C GLN A 160 -1.74 -7.16 -17.01
N GLN A 161 -0.54 -6.63 -17.17
CA GLN A 161 0.44 -6.52 -16.09
C GLN A 161 0.13 -5.31 -15.22
N ARG A 162 0.11 -5.49 -13.89
CA ARG A 162 -0.21 -4.45 -12.92
C ARG A 162 0.84 -4.38 -11.82
N THR A 163 0.99 -3.21 -11.22
CA THR A 163 1.87 -3.04 -10.05
C THR A 163 1.05 -3.22 -8.79
N ALA A 164 1.28 -4.32 -8.08
CA ALA A 164 0.68 -4.57 -6.78
C ALA A 164 1.58 -4.07 -5.65
N LEU A 165 0.96 -3.54 -4.61
CA LEU A 165 1.51 -3.49 -3.27
C LEU A 165 0.76 -4.53 -2.44
N ALA A 166 1.48 -5.53 -1.95
CA ALA A 166 0.98 -6.50 -1.00
C ALA A 166 1.75 -6.42 0.31
N ALA A 167 1.08 -6.67 1.42
CA ALA A 167 1.72 -6.76 2.72
C ALA A 167 1.03 -7.78 3.62
N VAL A 168 1.81 -8.39 4.50
CA VAL A 168 1.35 -9.39 5.46
C VAL A 168 1.94 -9.11 6.83
N ARG A 169 1.16 -9.37 7.88
CA ARG A 169 1.62 -9.46 9.27
C ARG A 169 1.22 -10.80 9.84
N HIS A 170 2.15 -11.41 10.55
CA HIS A 170 1.97 -12.70 11.20
C HIS A 170 2.49 -12.62 12.65
N GLY A 171 1.80 -13.30 13.58
CA GLY A 171 2.22 -13.37 14.97
C GLY A 171 1.78 -12.16 15.79
N ALA A 172 2.69 -11.52 16.50
CA ALA A 172 2.40 -10.39 17.37
C ALA A 172 2.82 -9.04 16.76
N THR A 173 2.26 -7.97 17.31
CA THR A 173 2.46 -6.58 16.84
C THR A 173 3.87 -6.03 17.04
N GLY A 174 4.70 -6.71 17.82
CA GLY A 174 6.06 -6.29 18.10
C GLY A 174 6.76 -7.22 19.09
N PRO A 175 8.03 -6.97 19.39
CA PRO A 175 8.81 -7.77 20.32
C PRO A 175 8.22 -7.72 21.74
N ARG A 176 8.63 -8.65 22.59
CA ARG A 176 8.27 -8.66 24.01
C ARG A 176 9.08 -7.59 24.74
N GLU A 177 8.41 -6.50 25.08
CA GLU A 177 8.99 -5.34 25.77
C GLU A 177 8.24 -5.05 27.07
N TRP A 178 8.91 -4.40 28.01
CA TRP A 178 8.32 -4.08 29.33
C TRP A 178 7.32 -2.91 29.29
N HIS A 179 7.41 -2.05 28.28
CA HIS A 179 6.65 -0.81 28.18
C HIS A 179 5.56 -0.84 27.09
N ASN A 180 5.56 -1.84 26.22
CA ASN A 180 4.57 -1.97 25.14
C ASN A 180 3.64 -3.15 25.39
N LEU A 181 2.35 -2.93 25.14
CA LEU A 181 1.36 -4.00 25.16
C LEU A 181 1.51 -4.83 23.88
N ARG A 182 2.18 -5.98 24.00
CA ARG A 182 2.26 -6.97 22.93
C ARG A 182 0.91 -7.66 22.78
N ARG A 183 0.29 -7.56 21.64
CA ARG A 183 -0.91 -8.30 21.26
C ARG A 183 -0.69 -9.04 19.95
N MET A 184 -1.55 -9.99 19.66
CA MET A 184 -1.57 -10.64 18.36
C MET A 184 -2.11 -9.66 17.30
N VAL A 185 -1.60 -9.81 16.06
CA VAL A 185 -2.11 -9.03 14.93
C VAL A 185 -3.54 -9.41 14.61
N ASP A 186 -4.31 -8.43 14.13
CA ASP A 186 -5.70 -8.62 13.74
C ASP A 186 -6.03 -7.88 12.41
N LEU A 187 -7.27 -8.02 11.96
CA LEU A 187 -7.73 -7.38 10.72
C LEU A 187 -7.55 -5.85 10.72
N TYR A 188 -7.56 -5.20 11.90
CA TYR A 188 -7.42 -3.75 11.99
C TYR A 188 -5.98 -3.30 11.74
N ASP A 189 -4.99 -4.14 11.97
CA ASP A 189 -3.59 -3.87 11.60
C ASP A 189 -3.45 -3.81 10.07
N ALA A 190 -4.00 -4.79 9.36
CA ALA A 190 -4.01 -4.80 7.89
C ALA A 190 -4.79 -3.61 7.32
N LYS A 191 -5.95 -3.28 7.93
CA LYS A 191 -6.72 -2.10 7.56
C LYS A 191 -5.93 -0.81 7.75
N ALA A 192 -5.25 -0.67 8.88
CA ALA A 192 -4.45 0.51 9.19
C ALA A 192 -3.27 0.68 8.22
N ASP A 193 -2.61 -0.42 7.83
CA ASP A 193 -1.55 -0.42 6.82
C ASP A 193 -2.07 -0.03 5.44
N ALA A 194 -3.20 -0.60 5.01
CA ALA A 194 -3.85 -0.26 3.75
C ALA A 194 -4.29 1.22 3.70
N MET A 195 -4.90 1.73 4.79
CA MET A 195 -5.30 3.13 4.89
C MET A 195 -4.10 4.08 4.87
N ALA A 196 -2.99 3.72 5.54
CA ALA A 196 -1.75 4.48 5.52
C ALA A 196 -1.15 4.53 4.12
N ALA A 197 -1.13 3.40 3.40
CA ALA A 197 -0.67 3.34 2.01
C ALA A 197 -1.50 4.24 1.10
N LEU A 198 -2.83 4.19 1.20
CA LEU A 198 -3.73 5.04 0.43
C LEU A 198 -3.56 6.54 0.78
N ALA A 199 -3.35 6.87 2.05
CA ALA A 199 -3.10 8.24 2.50
C ALA A 199 -1.81 8.82 1.90
N VAL A 200 -0.73 8.03 1.84
CA VAL A 200 0.55 8.40 1.19
C VAL A 200 0.36 8.64 -0.31
N LEU A 201 -0.54 7.91 -0.94
CA LEU A 201 -0.93 8.11 -2.34
C LEU A 201 -1.88 9.30 -2.56
N GLY A 202 -2.27 10.00 -1.49
CA GLY A 202 -3.10 11.20 -1.54
C GLY A 202 -4.61 10.95 -1.48
N VAL A 203 -5.04 9.73 -1.16
CA VAL A 203 -6.45 9.41 -0.94
C VAL A 203 -6.88 9.88 0.45
N ARG A 204 -7.92 10.69 0.50
CA ARG A 204 -8.46 11.18 1.78
C ARG A 204 -9.27 10.08 2.47
N GLN A 205 -8.95 9.77 3.73
CA GLN A 205 -9.66 8.75 4.51
C GLN A 205 -11.18 9.01 4.58
N ALA A 206 -11.58 10.26 4.69
CA ALA A 206 -13.00 10.65 4.73
C ALA A 206 -13.77 10.31 3.44
N SER A 207 -13.08 10.02 2.33
CA SER A 207 -13.70 9.61 1.06
C SER A 207 -13.79 8.10 0.87
N LEU A 208 -13.22 7.33 1.82
CA LEU A 208 -13.21 5.88 1.76
C LEU A 208 -14.50 5.29 2.34
N GLN A 209 -15.01 4.30 1.67
CA GLN A 209 -16.11 3.44 2.12
C GLN A 209 -15.56 2.03 2.32
N ILE A 210 -16.13 1.31 3.28
CA ILE A 210 -15.80 -0.08 3.52
C ILE A 210 -16.92 -0.96 2.96
N ASP A 211 -16.53 -1.95 2.18
CA ASP A 211 -17.38 -3.00 1.69
C ASP A 211 -16.85 -4.35 2.21
N THR A 212 -17.71 -5.29 2.49
CA THR A 212 -17.37 -6.60 3.07
C THR A 212 -17.18 -7.69 2.04
N GLU A 213 -17.48 -7.43 0.77
CA GLU A 213 -17.20 -8.37 -0.32
C GLU A 213 -15.70 -8.35 -0.64
N THR A 214 -15.03 -9.48 -0.47
CA THR A 214 -13.59 -9.62 -0.70
C THR A 214 -13.26 -10.85 -1.54
N ALA A 215 -12.04 -10.94 -2.03
CA ALA A 215 -11.54 -12.13 -2.71
C ALA A 215 -11.56 -13.35 -1.77
N SER A 216 -11.73 -14.54 -2.35
CA SER A 216 -11.93 -15.81 -1.62
C SER A 216 -10.74 -16.23 -0.75
N TYR A 217 -9.58 -15.68 -0.98
CA TYR A 217 -8.39 -15.93 -0.15
C TYR A 217 -8.37 -15.11 1.15
N PHE A 218 -9.31 -14.20 1.36
CA PHE A 218 -9.56 -13.56 2.64
C PHE A 218 -10.69 -14.26 3.41
N HIS A 219 -10.67 -14.11 4.72
CA HIS A 219 -11.71 -14.65 5.60
C HIS A 219 -13.02 -13.88 5.41
N PRO A 220 -14.18 -14.55 5.12
CA PRO A 220 -15.42 -13.87 4.72
C PRO A 220 -16.00 -12.94 5.79
N GLY A 221 -15.78 -13.23 7.09
CA GLY A 221 -16.30 -12.41 8.19
C GLY A 221 -15.28 -11.49 8.84
N ARG A 222 -13.99 -11.55 8.42
CA ARG A 222 -12.90 -10.76 9.01
C ARG A 222 -12.02 -10.12 7.93
N SER A 223 -12.66 -9.54 6.94
CA SER A 223 -12.01 -8.84 5.84
C SER A 223 -12.90 -7.73 5.30
N GLY A 224 -12.35 -6.90 4.44
CA GLY A 224 -13.07 -5.84 3.78
C GLY A 224 -12.25 -5.23 2.65
N ARG A 225 -12.90 -4.42 1.85
CA ARG A 225 -12.27 -3.62 0.80
C ARG A 225 -12.50 -2.12 1.04
N LEU A 226 -11.50 -1.35 0.74
CA LEU A 226 -11.55 0.11 0.79
C LEU A 226 -11.92 0.62 -0.59
N CYS A 227 -13.06 1.29 -0.68
CA CYS A 227 -13.63 1.76 -1.94
C CYS A 227 -13.72 3.28 -1.97
N GLN A 228 -13.59 3.86 -3.15
CA GLN A 228 -13.93 5.25 -3.43
C GLN A 228 -15.02 5.29 -4.53
N GLY A 229 -16.24 5.54 -4.13
CA GLY A 229 -17.41 5.31 -4.98
C GLY A 229 -17.52 3.82 -5.32
N ARG A 230 -17.56 3.50 -6.62
CA ARG A 230 -17.63 2.10 -7.10
C ARG A 230 -16.27 1.44 -7.27
N LYS A 231 -15.16 2.18 -7.12
CA LYS A 231 -13.82 1.67 -7.39
C LYS A 231 -13.22 1.09 -6.12
N VAL A 232 -12.79 -0.16 -6.18
CA VAL A 232 -12.02 -0.82 -5.12
C VAL A 232 -10.58 -0.31 -5.21
N LEU A 233 -10.05 0.20 -4.10
CA LEU A 233 -8.68 0.72 -4.02
C LEU A 233 -7.74 -0.24 -3.30
N ALA A 234 -8.24 -0.99 -2.31
CA ALA A 234 -7.48 -2.00 -1.57
C ALA A 234 -8.42 -3.05 -0.99
N GLN A 235 -7.89 -4.26 -0.79
CA GLN A 235 -8.52 -5.32 -0.02
C GLN A 235 -7.65 -5.64 1.19
N PHE A 236 -8.25 -5.96 2.34
CA PHE A 236 -7.53 -6.22 3.58
C PHE A 236 -8.29 -7.21 4.46
N GLY A 237 -7.60 -7.87 5.36
CA GLY A 237 -8.23 -8.73 6.36
C GLY A 237 -7.35 -9.89 6.81
N GLU A 238 -7.97 -10.80 7.55
CA GLU A 238 -7.37 -12.10 7.83
C GLU A 238 -7.35 -12.95 6.55
N LEU A 239 -6.28 -13.70 6.34
CA LEU A 239 -6.23 -14.67 5.25
C LEU A 239 -7.13 -15.86 5.61
N HIS A 240 -7.73 -16.47 4.58
CA HIS A 240 -8.62 -17.62 4.78
C HIS A 240 -7.86 -18.79 5.42
N PRO A 241 -8.47 -19.54 6.37
CA PRO A 241 -7.80 -20.66 7.03
C PRO A 241 -7.25 -21.72 6.08
N THR A 242 -7.88 -21.93 4.93
CA THR A 242 -7.38 -22.86 3.90
C THR A 242 -6.06 -22.37 3.29
N VAL A 243 -5.91 -21.06 3.12
CA VAL A 243 -4.66 -20.43 2.65
C VAL A 243 -3.57 -20.62 3.71
N ALA A 244 -3.83 -20.26 4.97
CA ALA A 244 -2.88 -20.45 6.05
C ALA A 244 -2.43 -21.91 6.16
N LYS A 245 -3.37 -22.86 6.06
CA LYS A 245 -3.08 -24.30 6.08
C LYS A 245 -2.22 -24.74 4.90
N HIS A 246 -2.47 -24.22 3.69
CA HIS A 246 -1.68 -24.55 2.50
C HIS A 246 -0.20 -24.19 2.69
N PHE A 247 0.09 -23.00 3.25
CA PHE A 247 1.46 -22.56 3.55
C PHE A 247 2.02 -23.06 4.88
N GLY A 248 1.29 -23.92 5.62
CA GLY A 248 1.73 -24.44 6.92
C GLY A 248 1.83 -23.40 8.03
N LEU A 249 1.18 -22.25 7.87
CA LEU A 249 1.24 -21.14 8.81
C LEU A 249 0.34 -21.36 10.02
N ARG A 250 0.85 -21.05 11.21
CA ARG A 250 0.15 -21.22 12.50
C ARG A 250 0.06 -19.87 13.20
N GLY A 251 -1.12 -19.52 13.66
CA GLY A 251 -1.37 -18.27 14.36
C GLY A 251 -2.07 -17.24 13.49
N PRO A 252 -2.26 -16.02 13.99
CA PRO A 252 -2.93 -14.96 13.27
C PRO A 252 -2.12 -14.50 12.07
N LEU A 253 -2.80 -14.35 10.96
CA LEU A 253 -2.24 -13.96 9.68
C LEU A 253 -3.16 -12.97 9.00
N VAL A 254 -2.70 -11.76 8.82
CA VAL A 254 -3.46 -10.68 8.19
C VAL A 254 -2.67 -10.06 7.06
N GLY A 255 -3.35 -9.50 6.09
CA GLY A 255 -2.69 -8.84 4.97
C GLY A 255 -3.59 -7.88 4.22
N PHE A 256 -3.00 -7.15 3.32
CA PHE A 256 -3.71 -6.33 2.36
C PHE A 256 -3.02 -6.34 1.00
N GLU A 257 -3.79 -6.02 -0.01
CA GLU A 257 -3.30 -5.83 -1.37
C GLU A 257 -4.01 -4.66 -2.02
N LEU A 258 -3.26 -3.88 -2.81
CA LEU A 258 -3.79 -2.84 -3.68
C LEU A 258 -3.01 -2.80 -5.00
N PHE A 259 -3.67 -2.37 -6.07
CA PHE A 259 -3.04 -2.11 -7.35
C PHE A 259 -2.84 -0.61 -7.54
N LEU A 260 -1.60 -0.21 -7.87
CA LEU A 260 -1.27 1.21 -7.98
C LEU A 260 -2.09 1.91 -9.07
N GLU A 261 -2.40 1.22 -10.14
CA GLU A 261 -3.19 1.74 -11.27
C GLU A 261 -4.65 2.05 -10.87
N ASP A 262 -5.18 1.37 -9.86
CA ASP A 262 -6.54 1.62 -9.36
C ASP A 262 -6.62 2.86 -8.47
N VAL A 263 -5.51 3.24 -7.85
CA VAL A 263 -5.49 4.43 -7.01
C VAL A 263 -5.30 5.67 -7.87
N PRO A 264 -6.24 6.62 -7.88
CA PRO A 264 -6.13 7.81 -8.72
C PRO A 264 -4.90 8.63 -8.38
N LEU A 265 -4.28 9.22 -9.39
CA LEU A 265 -3.22 10.21 -9.17
C LEU A 265 -3.83 11.43 -8.47
N ALA A 266 -3.21 11.85 -7.38
CA ALA A 266 -3.61 13.07 -6.70
C ALA A 266 -3.49 14.25 -7.69
N LYS A 267 -4.56 14.99 -7.89
CA LYS A 267 -4.53 16.20 -8.70
C LYS A 267 -3.57 17.18 -8.02
N SER A 268 -2.51 17.56 -8.70
CA SER A 268 -1.58 18.59 -8.20
C SER A 268 -2.34 19.91 -8.07
N ARG A 269 -2.46 20.41 -6.85
CA ARG A 269 -2.96 21.75 -6.57
C ARG A 269 -1.79 22.74 -6.38
N GLY A 270 -0.60 22.39 -6.88
CA GLY A 270 0.63 23.11 -6.61
C GLY A 270 1.18 22.85 -5.21
N PRO A 271 2.25 23.54 -4.81
CA PRO A 271 2.89 23.38 -3.50
C PRO A 271 2.11 24.03 -2.34
N ALA A 272 1.14 24.88 -2.65
CA ALA A 272 0.40 25.62 -1.64
C ALA A 272 -0.60 24.71 -0.90
N ARG A 273 -0.53 24.73 0.43
CA ARG A 273 -1.54 24.15 1.32
C ARG A 273 -2.48 25.27 1.78
N SER A 274 -3.73 24.89 2.09
CA SER A 274 -4.67 25.83 2.68
C SER A 274 -4.10 26.36 4.00
N TYR A 275 -4.32 27.65 4.27
CA TYR A 275 -3.98 28.24 5.56
C TYR A 275 -4.69 27.49 6.68
N LEU A 276 -3.97 27.15 7.73
CA LEU A 276 -4.54 26.50 8.91
C LEU A 276 -5.37 27.54 9.71
N GLN A 277 -6.67 27.29 9.79
CA GLN A 277 -7.58 28.09 10.63
C GLN A 277 -7.81 27.37 11.95
N ILE A 278 -7.18 27.87 13.00
CA ILE A 278 -7.38 27.37 14.37
C ILE A 278 -8.45 28.21 15.02
N SER A 279 -9.45 27.57 15.59
CA SER A 279 -10.44 28.29 16.41
C SER A 279 -9.79 28.78 17.70
N PRO A 280 -10.02 30.06 18.12
CA PRO A 280 -9.57 30.54 19.41
C PRO A 280 -10.45 30.06 20.57
N PHE A 281 -11.55 29.36 20.30
CA PHE A 281 -12.52 28.90 21.30
C PHE A 281 -12.26 27.45 21.69
N GLN A 282 -12.64 27.08 22.90
CA GLN A 282 -12.47 25.72 23.39
C GLN A 282 -13.45 24.75 22.72
N PRO A 283 -12.98 23.58 22.28
CA PRO A 283 -13.85 22.53 21.77
C PRO A 283 -14.63 21.87 22.91
N VAL A 284 -15.80 21.33 22.57
CA VAL A 284 -16.66 20.59 23.48
C VAL A 284 -16.82 19.17 23.00
N SER A 285 -16.56 18.19 23.85
CA SER A 285 -16.78 16.77 23.52
C SER A 285 -18.09 16.27 24.17
N ARG A 286 -18.78 15.38 23.43
CA ARG A 286 -20.00 14.68 23.88
C ARG A 286 -19.93 13.21 23.45
N ASP A 287 -20.30 12.35 24.42
CA ASP A 287 -20.37 10.91 24.22
C ASP A 287 -21.80 10.46 24.04
N PHE A 288 -22.00 9.52 23.12
CA PHE A 288 -23.26 8.88 22.84
C PHE A 288 -23.06 7.37 22.79
N ALA A 289 -23.91 6.61 23.46
CA ALA A 289 -23.96 5.17 23.34
C ALA A 289 -25.27 4.77 22.66
N PHE A 290 -25.18 4.18 21.47
CA PHE A 290 -26.33 3.77 20.67
C PHE A 290 -26.47 2.26 20.63
N VAL A 291 -27.65 1.75 20.95
CA VAL A 291 -28.04 0.36 20.71
C VAL A 291 -28.72 0.27 19.36
N LEU A 292 -28.22 -0.62 18.51
CA LEU A 292 -28.72 -0.82 17.14
C LEU A 292 -28.61 -2.29 16.72
N ALA A 293 -29.26 -2.67 15.64
CA ALA A 293 -29.23 -4.01 15.08
C ALA A 293 -27.82 -4.38 14.59
N ASP A 294 -27.43 -5.65 14.64
CA ASP A 294 -26.10 -6.12 14.27
C ASP A 294 -25.76 -5.86 12.79
N GLU A 295 -26.78 -5.81 11.91
CA GLU A 295 -26.62 -5.55 10.48
C GLU A 295 -26.19 -4.12 10.19
N VAL A 296 -26.53 -3.15 11.06
CA VAL A 296 -26.16 -1.75 10.86
C VAL A 296 -24.66 -1.57 11.09
N THR A 297 -23.96 -1.09 10.10
CA THR A 297 -22.51 -0.92 10.22
C THR A 297 -22.15 0.30 11.09
N ALA A 298 -20.98 0.25 11.74
CA ALA A 298 -20.44 1.41 12.44
C ALA A 298 -20.25 2.60 11.48
N GLY A 299 -19.88 2.33 10.21
CA GLY A 299 -19.73 3.34 9.17
C GLY A 299 -21.03 4.08 8.86
N ASP A 300 -22.18 3.41 8.89
CA ASP A 300 -23.49 4.03 8.67
C ASP A 300 -23.84 4.96 9.84
N LEU A 301 -23.65 4.50 11.07
CA LEU A 301 -23.86 5.33 12.27
C LEU A 301 -22.96 6.57 12.24
N LEU A 302 -21.66 6.40 12.03
CA LEU A 302 -20.70 7.52 12.01
C LEU A 302 -21.02 8.52 10.90
N ARG A 303 -21.47 8.06 9.73
CA ARG A 303 -21.91 8.92 8.62
C ARG A 303 -23.14 9.71 8.98
N CYS A 304 -24.10 9.06 9.62
CA CYS A 304 -25.34 9.67 10.09
C CYS A 304 -25.05 10.76 11.14
N VAL A 305 -24.27 10.42 12.17
CA VAL A 305 -23.87 11.36 13.23
C VAL A 305 -23.10 12.55 12.65
N LYS A 306 -22.16 12.30 11.75
CA LYS A 306 -21.38 13.36 11.09
C LYS A 306 -22.27 14.33 10.29
N SER A 307 -23.26 13.81 9.60
CA SER A 307 -24.19 14.63 8.83
C SER A 307 -25.07 15.49 9.76
N ALA A 308 -25.52 14.93 10.88
CA ALA A 308 -26.41 15.61 11.83
C ALA A 308 -25.68 16.68 12.66
N ALA A 309 -24.45 16.39 13.09
CA ALA A 309 -23.63 17.34 13.85
C ALA A 309 -23.17 18.56 13.03
N GLY A 310 -23.18 18.46 11.71
CA GLY A 310 -22.95 19.59 10.79
C GLY A 310 -21.54 20.20 10.86
N PRO A 311 -21.40 21.51 10.55
CA PRO A 311 -20.10 22.17 10.39
C PRO A 311 -19.33 22.40 11.69
N LEU A 312 -19.96 22.27 12.85
CA LEU A 312 -19.30 22.36 14.14
C LEU A 312 -18.46 21.12 14.45
N LEU A 313 -18.77 19.98 13.82
CA LEU A 313 -18.06 18.74 14.05
C LEU A 313 -16.64 18.79 13.47
N THR A 314 -15.65 18.66 14.34
CA THR A 314 -14.24 18.59 13.94
C THR A 314 -13.67 17.18 14.04
N ASP A 315 -14.18 16.38 14.97
CA ASP A 315 -13.76 14.98 15.14
C ASP A 315 -14.91 14.09 15.56
N ILE A 316 -14.84 12.83 15.17
CA ILE A 316 -15.78 11.77 15.57
C ILE A 316 -15.01 10.46 15.75
N GLN A 317 -15.14 9.86 16.93
CA GLN A 317 -14.43 8.63 17.29
C GLN A 317 -15.39 7.58 17.84
N LEU A 318 -15.34 6.37 17.29
CA LEU A 318 -15.93 5.18 17.90
C LEU A 318 -14.92 4.64 18.92
N PHE A 319 -15.27 4.64 20.19
CA PHE A 319 -14.35 4.26 21.26
C PHE A 319 -14.73 2.97 21.97
N ASP A 320 -16.00 2.51 21.84
CA ASP A 320 -16.41 1.23 22.41
C ASP A 320 -17.44 0.52 21.53
N VAL A 321 -17.35 -0.82 21.52
CA VAL A 321 -18.29 -1.73 20.86
C VAL A 321 -18.63 -2.83 21.84
N TYR A 322 -19.89 -2.90 22.25
CA TYR A 322 -20.34 -3.91 23.19
C TYR A 322 -21.44 -4.79 22.58
N GLN A 323 -21.30 -6.09 22.77
CA GLN A 323 -22.30 -7.12 22.46
C GLN A 323 -22.48 -8.01 23.69
N GLY A 324 -23.71 -8.19 24.16
CA GLY A 324 -23.96 -9.00 25.34
C GLY A 324 -25.43 -9.03 25.73
N ALA A 325 -25.75 -9.90 26.68
CA ALA A 325 -27.12 -10.18 27.10
C ALA A 325 -27.91 -8.95 27.60
N SER A 326 -27.20 -7.93 28.07
CA SER A 326 -27.86 -6.70 28.62
C SER A 326 -28.52 -5.83 27.54
N ILE A 327 -28.19 -6.00 26.28
CA ILE A 327 -28.75 -5.22 25.15
C ILE A 327 -29.67 -6.03 24.23
N GLY A 328 -29.79 -7.34 24.50
CA GLY A 328 -30.61 -8.30 23.74
C GLY A 328 -29.88 -8.92 22.55
N ASP A 329 -30.38 -10.09 22.12
CA ASP A 329 -29.80 -10.81 20.98
C ASP A 329 -30.02 -10.07 19.67
N GLY A 330 -29.06 -10.18 18.74
CA GLY A 330 -29.11 -9.51 17.44
C GLY A 330 -28.88 -7.99 17.49
N LYS A 331 -28.36 -7.49 18.63
CA LYS A 331 -28.07 -6.07 18.82
C LYS A 331 -26.64 -5.85 19.30
N LYS A 332 -26.12 -4.68 18.99
CA LYS A 332 -24.85 -4.16 19.49
C LYS A 332 -24.99 -2.75 20.00
N SER A 333 -24.14 -2.37 20.94
CA SER A 333 -24.00 -0.99 21.39
C SER A 333 -22.72 -0.41 20.83
N LEU A 334 -22.82 0.77 20.21
CA LEU A 334 -21.69 1.53 19.69
C LEU A 334 -21.58 2.83 20.48
N ALA A 335 -20.43 3.08 21.11
CA ALA A 335 -20.18 4.32 21.84
C ALA A 335 -19.27 5.24 21.00
N VAL A 336 -19.75 6.46 20.80
CA VAL A 336 -19.16 7.45 19.90
C VAL A 336 -18.95 8.75 20.64
N THR A 337 -17.72 9.29 20.55
CA THR A 337 -17.42 10.67 20.97
C THR A 337 -17.46 11.58 19.76
N ILE A 338 -18.16 12.72 19.88
CA ILE A 338 -18.06 13.83 18.92
C ILE A 338 -17.36 15.01 19.56
N THR A 339 -16.51 15.70 18.78
CA THR A 339 -15.87 16.96 19.19
C THR A 339 -16.40 18.10 18.34
N LEU A 340 -17.01 19.08 19.02
CA LEU A 340 -17.58 20.28 18.40
C LEU A 340 -16.63 21.45 18.64
N THR A 341 -16.19 22.12 17.58
CA THR A 341 -15.31 23.29 17.67
C THR A 341 -16.01 24.52 17.13
N PRO A 342 -16.33 25.49 17.98
CA PRO A 342 -16.99 26.72 17.57
C PRO A 342 -16.04 27.60 16.75
N GLN A 343 -16.62 28.38 15.82
CA GLN A 343 -15.85 29.28 14.92
C GLN A 343 -15.98 30.76 15.25
N LYS A 344 -17.08 31.16 15.93
CA LYS A 344 -17.44 32.56 16.13
C LYS A 344 -17.50 32.97 17.60
N ALA A 345 -18.00 32.09 18.45
CA ALA A 345 -18.15 32.32 19.90
C ALA A 345 -18.15 30.97 20.60
N THR A 346 -17.92 30.96 21.93
CA THR A 346 -18.04 29.76 22.75
C THR A 346 -19.46 29.21 22.64
N LEU A 347 -19.59 27.87 22.49
CA LEU A 347 -20.90 27.20 22.39
C LEU A 347 -21.67 27.37 23.69
N SER A 348 -22.94 27.76 23.60
CA SER A 348 -23.88 27.73 24.69
C SER A 348 -24.42 26.31 24.90
N GLU A 349 -24.94 26.03 26.12
CA GLU A 349 -25.58 24.74 26.43
C GLU A 349 -26.73 24.45 25.46
N THR A 350 -27.53 25.47 25.12
CA THR A 350 -28.63 25.30 24.15
C THR A 350 -28.19 24.90 22.77
N GLU A 351 -27.05 25.37 22.28
CA GLU A 351 -26.47 24.96 20.99
C GLU A 351 -25.95 23.52 21.05
N ILE A 352 -25.31 23.15 22.16
CA ILE A 352 -24.81 21.78 22.37
C ILE A 352 -25.98 20.78 22.43
N ASP A 353 -27.04 21.13 23.18
CA ASP A 353 -28.24 20.31 23.28
C ASP A 353 -28.99 20.17 21.95
N ALA A 354 -29.04 21.24 21.18
CA ALA A 354 -29.60 21.18 19.82
C ALA A 354 -28.86 20.20 18.89
N VAL A 355 -27.53 20.24 18.93
CA VAL A 355 -26.70 19.26 18.18
C VAL A 355 -26.92 17.84 18.71
N SER A 356 -26.95 17.65 20.01
CA SER A 356 -27.19 16.36 20.64
C SER A 356 -28.54 15.77 20.26
N THR A 357 -29.60 16.60 20.26
CA THR A 357 -30.93 16.22 19.82
C THR A 357 -30.96 15.83 18.36
N ALA A 358 -30.35 16.63 17.49
CA ALA A 358 -30.26 16.35 16.06
C ALA A 358 -29.50 15.03 15.77
N VAL A 359 -28.43 14.75 16.50
CA VAL A 359 -27.67 13.49 16.40
C VAL A 359 -28.53 12.30 16.81
N ASN A 360 -29.25 12.40 17.95
CA ASN A 360 -30.13 11.34 18.43
C ASN A 360 -31.28 11.06 17.45
N GLU A 361 -31.95 12.08 16.96
CA GLU A 361 -33.04 11.95 15.99
C GLU A 361 -32.55 11.35 14.68
N ALA A 362 -31.42 11.79 14.18
CA ALA A 362 -30.85 11.25 12.94
C ALA A 362 -30.43 9.79 13.09
N ALA A 363 -29.81 9.42 14.21
CA ALA A 363 -29.41 8.04 14.51
C ALA A 363 -30.66 7.13 14.63
N ALA A 364 -31.72 7.58 15.29
CA ALA A 364 -32.97 6.85 15.40
C ALA A 364 -33.63 6.66 14.03
N LYS A 365 -33.72 7.74 13.25
CA LYS A 365 -34.40 7.73 11.95
C LYS A 365 -33.68 6.89 10.87
N ASN A 366 -32.35 7.01 10.78
CA ASN A 366 -31.58 6.43 9.68
C ASN A 366 -30.97 5.08 10.01
N CYS A 367 -30.69 4.81 11.29
CA CYS A 367 -30.03 3.59 11.74
C CYS A 367 -30.91 2.74 12.68
N GLY A 368 -32.14 3.20 13.01
CA GLY A 368 -32.95 2.53 14.02
C GLY A 368 -32.28 2.47 15.40
N ALA A 369 -31.33 3.37 15.66
CA ALA A 369 -30.53 3.38 16.85
C ALA A 369 -31.28 4.01 18.04
N VAL A 370 -31.14 3.41 19.23
CA VAL A 370 -31.72 3.92 20.47
C VAL A 370 -30.58 4.33 21.40
N LEU A 371 -30.66 5.54 21.93
CA LEU A 371 -29.69 6.00 22.93
C LEU A 371 -29.77 5.08 24.16
N ARG A 372 -28.63 4.58 24.60
CA ARG A 372 -28.52 3.78 25.82
C ARG A 372 -28.53 4.73 27.00
N ALA A 373 -29.47 4.51 27.92
CA ALA A 373 -29.56 5.25 29.18
C ALA A 373 -28.42 4.89 30.12
#